data_db4cc6378f74ec159ce7a53bb2b4f74b
#
_entry.id   db4cc6378f74ec159ce7a53bb2b4f74b
#
_cell.length_a   1.000
_cell.length_b   1.000
_cell.length_c   1.000
_cell.angle_alpha   90.00
_cell.angle_beta   90.00
_cell.angle_gamma   90.00
#
_symmetry.space_group_name_H-M   'P 1'
#
loop_
_entity.id
_entity.type
_entity.pdbx_description
1 polymer ?
#
loop_
_entity_poly.entity_id
_entity_poly.type
_entity_poly.pdbx_seq_one_letter_code
_entity_poly.pdbx_strand_id
1 'polypeptide(L)'
;MPLRDNVEPPAFPDEELAHLEENLESEGAVFLRFLRDSLSMDWLEEDDDRLGVTRFEGDHNDVFRKKRLKLPPGEITILLHPMLREDPVLMRHTMVHELLHAAGLAKHDDEHHELVDSIAPAPTLKDSPLLQRLRTQVLGERESTDWLCDHCGFQWDRKTVRKPHRCPKCARSL
;
A
#
# COMPACT_ATOMS: atom_id res chain seq x y z
N MET A 1 -0.19 -29.61 7.37
CA MET A 1 -0.84 -28.36 6.91
C MET A 1 -1.98 -28.07 7.86
N PRO A 2 -1.97 -26.99 8.64
CA PRO A 2 -3.18 -26.60 9.35
C PRO A 2 -4.23 -26.24 8.30
N LEU A 3 -5.42 -26.78 8.47
CA LEU A 3 -6.61 -26.39 7.72
C LEU A 3 -6.79 -24.90 7.94
N ARG A 4 -6.67 -24.09 6.87
CA ARG A 4 -7.14 -22.71 6.92
C ARG A 4 -8.59 -22.76 7.35
N ASP A 5 -8.88 -22.23 8.52
CA ASP A 5 -10.25 -22.00 8.94
C ASP A 5 -10.96 -21.29 7.79
N ASN A 6 -12.19 -21.69 7.55
CA ASN A 6 -13.06 -21.34 6.42
C ASN A 6 -13.38 -19.83 6.40
N VAL A 7 -12.34 -19.00 6.25
CA VAL A 7 -12.46 -17.55 6.18
C VAL A 7 -12.79 -17.21 4.73
N GLU A 8 -13.97 -16.64 4.53
CA GLU A 8 -14.41 -16.17 3.22
C GLU A 8 -13.36 -15.18 2.64
N PRO A 9 -12.95 -15.34 1.37
CA PRO A 9 -12.00 -14.42 0.74
C PRO A 9 -12.56 -13.00 0.70
N PRO A 10 -11.71 -11.98 0.50
CA PRO A 10 -12.19 -10.62 0.29
C PRO A 10 -13.19 -10.55 -0.84
N ALA A 11 -14.22 -9.71 -0.69
CA ALA A 11 -15.20 -9.50 -1.74
C ALA A 11 -14.53 -9.04 -3.05
N PHE A 12 -15.07 -9.49 -4.18
CA PHE A 12 -14.58 -9.04 -5.48
C PHE A 12 -14.87 -7.54 -5.67
N PRO A 13 -13.90 -6.75 -6.15
CA PRO A 13 -13.96 -5.28 -6.17
C PRO A 13 -14.71 -4.73 -7.41
N ASP A 14 -15.98 -5.10 -7.56
CA ASP A 14 -16.79 -4.74 -8.74
C ASP A 14 -16.93 -3.24 -8.95
N GLU A 15 -17.17 -2.47 -7.88
CA GLU A 15 -17.36 -1.02 -7.94
C GLU A 15 -16.07 -0.31 -8.32
N GLU A 16 -14.96 -0.69 -7.70
CA GLU A 16 -13.65 -0.12 -7.97
C GLU A 16 -13.20 -0.44 -9.40
N LEU A 17 -13.46 -1.67 -9.83
CA LEU A 17 -13.13 -2.09 -11.20
C LEU A 17 -13.93 -1.31 -12.24
N ALA A 18 -15.23 -1.13 -12.03
CA ALA A 18 -16.08 -0.33 -12.90
C ALA A 18 -15.58 1.12 -12.97
N HIS A 19 -15.18 1.69 -11.83
CA HIS A 19 -14.63 3.04 -11.78
C HIS A 19 -13.31 3.16 -12.57
N LEU A 20 -12.45 2.16 -12.46
CA LEU A 20 -11.19 2.10 -13.23
C LEU A 20 -11.47 1.97 -14.75
N GLU A 21 -12.43 1.15 -15.14
CA GLU A 21 -12.83 0.95 -16.54
C GLU A 21 -13.37 2.24 -17.17
N GLU A 22 -14.06 3.08 -16.39
CA GLU A 22 -14.62 4.36 -16.87
C GLU A 22 -13.57 5.48 -16.98
N ASN A 23 -12.54 5.47 -16.12
CA ASN A 23 -11.66 6.62 -15.94
C ASN A 23 -10.21 6.38 -16.39
N LEU A 24 -9.81 5.14 -16.63
CA LEU A 24 -8.45 4.79 -17.02
C LEU A 24 -8.33 4.59 -18.53
N GLU A 25 -7.43 5.34 -19.15
CA GLU A 25 -7.08 5.10 -20.54
C GLU A 25 -6.28 3.80 -20.68
N SER A 26 -6.66 2.98 -21.65
CA SER A 26 -6.14 1.61 -21.83
C SER A 26 -4.65 1.50 -22.19
N GLU A 27 -3.97 2.61 -22.53
CA GLU A 27 -2.58 2.58 -22.97
C GLU A 27 -1.58 2.17 -21.88
N GLY A 28 -1.80 2.61 -20.63
CA GLY A 28 -0.98 2.23 -19.47
C GLY A 28 -1.48 0.98 -18.76
N ALA A 29 -2.81 0.84 -18.64
CA ALA A 29 -3.49 -0.24 -17.92
C ALA A 29 -3.84 -1.41 -18.86
N VAL A 30 -2.85 -2.02 -19.46
CA VAL A 30 -2.99 -3.03 -20.55
C VAL A 30 -3.84 -4.23 -20.13
N PHE A 31 -3.82 -4.61 -18.85
CA PHE A 31 -4.53 -5.78 -18.35
C PHE A 31 -5.94 -5.47 -17.86
N LEU A 32 -6.31 -4.18 -17.71
CA LEU A 32 -7.59 -3.78 -17.13
C LEU A 32 -8.79 -4.51 -17.75
N ARG A 33 -8.84 -4.60 -19.07
CA ARG A 33 -9.90 -5.27 -19.83
C ARG A 33 -10.06 -6.77 -19.55
N PHE A 34 -9.07 -7.39 -18.93
CA PHE A 34 -9.07 -8.83 -18.61
C PHE A 34 -9.35 -9.12 -17.14
N LEU A 35 -9.35 -8.09 -16.26
CA LEU A 35 -9.39 -8.31 -14.82
C LEU A 35 -10.68 -9.02 -14.37
N ARG A 36 -11.83 -8.74 -14.98
CA ARG A 36 -13.09 -9.40 -14.60
C ARG A 36 -13.04 -10.94 -14.75
N ASP A 37 -12.27 -11.40 -15.72
CA ASP A 37 -12.16 -12.84 -16.02
C ASP A 37 -10.93 -13.49 -15.39
N SER A 38 -9.92 -12.69 -15.00
CA SER A 38 -8.61 -13.17 -14.59
C SER A 38 -8.30 -12.93 -13.12
N LEU A 39 -9.09 -12.07 -12.43
CA LEU A 39 -8.81 -11.66 -11.07
C LEU A 39 -9.46 -12.59 -10.03
N SER A 40 -8.70 -13.00 -9.05
CA SER A 40 -9.15 -13.63 -7.83
C SER A 40 -8.68 -12.87 -6.60
N MET A 41 -9.41 -13.03 -5.49
CA MET A 41 -9.10 -12.40 -4.21
C MET A 41 -8.78 -13.47 -3.16
N ASP A 42 -7.78 -13.22 -2.32
CA ASP A 42 -7.46 -14.12 -1.19
C ASP A 42 -6.82 -13.32 -0.04
N TRP A 43 -6.59 -13.98 1.09
CA TRP A 43 -5.91 -13.38 2.24
C TRP A 43 -4.41 -13.73 2.25
N LEU A 44 -3.59 -12.77 2.67
CA LEU A 44 -2.21 -13.02 3.07
C LEU A 44 -2.16 -13.86 4.36
N GLU A 45 -1.00 -14.43 4.66
CA GLU A 45 -0.74 -15.00 5.97
C GLU A 45 -0.69 -13.88 7.03
N GLU A 46 -1.09 -14.22 8.28
CA GLU A 46 -1.17 -13.23 9.37
C GLU A 46 0.20 -12.66 9.79
N ASP A 47 1.27 -13.34 9.46
CA ASP A 47 2.66 -12.95 9.73
C ASP A 47 3.34 -12.27 8.54
N ASP A 48 2.63 -11.98 7.46
CA ASP A 48 3.17 -11.20 6.32
C ASP A 48 3.31 -9.72 6.70
N ASP A 49 4.42 -9.11 6.35
CA ASP A 49 4.69 -7.69 6.64
C ASP A 49 3.96 -6.71 5.71
N ARG A 50 3.35 -7.21 4.65
CA ARG A 50 2.68 -6.40 3.61
C ARG A 50 1.19 -6.32 3.87
N LEU A 51 0.59 -5.19 3.53
CA LEU A 51 -0.86 -5.01 3.60
C LEU A 51 -1.59 -5.57 2.38
N GLY A 52 -0.96 -5.54 1.22
CA GLY A 52 -1.49 -6.08 -0.03
C GLY A 52 -0.38 -6.59 -0.94
N VAL A 53 -0.73 -7.49 -1.84
CA VAL A 53 0.17 -8.04 -2.87
C VAL A 53 -0.62 -8.47 -4.07
N THR A 54 -0.17 -8.07 -5.24
CA THR A 54 -0.65 -8.59 -6.53
C THR A 54 0.29 -9.66 -7.04
N ARG A 55 -0.25 -10.85 -7.30
CA ARG A 55 0.48 -11.98 -7.89
C ARG A 55 -0.05 -12.30 -9.27
N PHE A 56 0.85 -12.46 -10.22
CA PHE A 56 0.55 -12.90 -11.58
C PHE A 56 0.95 -14.37 -11.73
N GLU A 57 0.19 -15.09 -12.54
CA GLU A 57 0.60 -16.38 -13.04
C GLU A 57 1.84 -16.18 -13.97
N GLY A 58 2.90 -16.92 -13.70
CA GLY A 58 4.14 -16.82 -14.44
C GLY A 58 5.20 -15.93 -13.78
N ASP A 59 6.36 -15.87 -14.41
CA ASP A 59 7.46 -15.05 -13.93
C ASP A 59 7.39 -13.60 -14.43
N HIS A 60 8.27 -12.75 -13.90
CA HIS A 60 8.33 -11.33 -14.25
C HIS A 60 8.54 -11.09 -15.75
N ASN A 61 9.34 -11.93 -16.42
CA ASN A 61 9.61 -11.80 -17.86
C ASN A 61 8.38 -12.14 -18.71
N ASP A 62 7.60 -13.13 -18.27
CA ASP A 62 6.35 -13.52 -18.93
C ASP A 62 5.31 -12.40 -18.81
N VAL A 63 5.12 -11.84 -17.61
CA VAL A 63 4.23 -10.70 -17.37
C VAL A 63 4.64 -9.50 -18.22
N PHE A 64 5.93 -9.18 -18.26
CA PHE A 64 6.45 -8.08 -19.07
C PHE A 64 6.21 -8.32 -20.58
N ARG A 65 6.41 -9.55 -21.06
CA ARG A 65 6.14 -9.94 -22.43
C ARG A 65 4.65 -9.81 -22.77
N LYS A 66 3.78 -10.34 -21.91
CA LYS A 66 2.31 -10.25 -22.07
C LYS A 66 1.86 -8.79 -22.12
N LYS A 67 2.40 -7.95 -21.23
CA LYS A 67 2.12 -6.51 -21.23
C LYS A 67 2.52 -5.85 -22.56
N ARG A 68 3.74 -6.07 -23.02
CA ARG A 68 4.26 -5.49 -24.28
C ARG A 68 3.43 -5.93 -25.50
N LEU A 69 3.00 -7.17 -25.51
CA LEU A 69 2.24 -7.76 -26.62
C LEU A 69 0.72 -7.57 -26.46
N LYS A 70 0.27 -6.91 -25.38
CA LYS A 70 -1.15 -6.72 -25.05
C LYS A 70 -1.94 -8.03 -24.99
N LEU A 71 -1.31 -9.11 -24.51
CA LEU A 71 -1.91 -10.42 -24.32
C LEU A 71 -2.61 -10.53 -22.96
N PRO A 72 -3.55 -11.49 -22.77
CA PRO A 72 -4.14 -11.78 -21.48
C PRO A 72 -3.06 -12.12 -20.45
N PRO A 73 -3.18 -11.62 -19.21
CA PRO A 73 -2.16 -11.80 -18.17
C PRO A 73 -2.06 -13.25 -17.66
N GLY A 74 -3.08 -14.07 -17.81
CA GLY A 74 -3.30 -15.30 -17.07
C GLY A 74 -4.03 -15.02 -15.76
N GLU A 75 -3.97 -15.91 -14.79
CA GLU A 75 -4.56 -15.70 -13.49
C GLU A 75 -3.81 -14.61 -12.72
N ILE A 76 -4.58 -13.73 -12.09
CA ILE A 76 -4.07 -12.69 -11.18
C ILE A 76 -4.75 -12.88 -9.84
N THR A 77 -3.97 -12.89 -8.77
CA THR A 77 -4.52 -12.94 -7.41
C THR A 77 -4.09 -11.70 -6.65
N ILE A 78 -5.06 -10.95 -6.11
CA ILE A 78 -4.81 -9.92 -5.12
C ILE A 78 -4.98 -10.55 -3.73
N LEU A 79 -3.92 -10.44 -2.93
CA LEU A 79 -3.93 -10.88 -1.55
C LEU A 79 -3.92 -9.67 -0.64
N LEU A 80 -4.85 -9.64 0.32
CA LEU A 80 -4.96 -8.59 1.33
C LEU A 80 -4.64 -9.14 2.72
N HIS A 81 -4.02 -8.32 3.57
CA HIS A 81 -3.72 -8.76 4.93
C HIS A 81 -5.00 -8.84 5.77
N PRO A 82 -5.22 -9.94 6.54
CA PRO A 82 -6.45 -10.12 7.32
C PRO A 82 -6.75 -9.00 8.31
N MET A 83 -5.71 -8.29 8.83
CA MET A 83 -5.88 -7.15 9.73
C MET A 83 -6.68 -5.99 9.11
N LEU A 84 -6.69 -5.87 7.78
CA LEU A 84 -7.43 -4.81 7.09
C LEU A 84 -8.95 -4.90 7.29
N ARG A 85 -9.48 -6.05 7.75
CA ARG A 85 -10.90 -6.18 8.13
C ARG A 85 -11.31 -5.22 9.25
N GLU A 86 -10.35 -4.77 10.07
CA GLU A 86 -10.59 -3.82 11.14
C GLU A 86 -10.70 -2.37 10.66
N ASP A 87 -10.22 -2.10 9.44
CA ASP A 87 -10.20 -0.76 8.85
C ASP A 87 -10.68 -0.82 7.38
N PRO A 88 -11.99 -0.73 7.14
CA PRO A 88 -12.56 -0.81 5.79
C PRO A 88 -12.04 0.28 4.83
N VAL A 89 -11.70 1.46 5.34
CA VAL A 89 -11.18 2.57 4.52
C VAL A 89 -9.77 2.23 4.04
N LEU A 90 -8.90 1.77 4.95
CA LEU A 90 -7.54 1.35 4.59
C LEU A 90 -7.57 0.09 3.70
N MET A 91 -8.49 -0.83 3.96
CA MET A 91 -8.68 -2.01 3.13
C MET A 91 -9.03 -1.63 1.69
N ARG A 92 -9.98 -0.71 1.50
CA ARG A 92 -10.37 -0.22 0.17
C ARG A 92 -9.22 0.49 -0.53
N HIS A 93 -8.49 1.35 0.18
CA HIS A 93 -7.30 2.02 -0.33
C HIS A 93 -6.25 1.01 -0.81
N THR A 94 -5.91 0.02 0.03
CA THR A 94 -4.95 -1.03 -0.32
C THR A 94 -5.43 -1.85 -1.51
N MET A 95 -6.70 -2.22 -1.54
CA MET A 95 -7.29 -2.98 -2.65
C MET A 95 -7.21 -2.23 -3.97
N VAL A 96 -7.53 -0.93 -4.01
CA VAL A 96 -7.42 -0.10 -5.23
C VAL A 96 -5.96 0.01 -5.68
N HIS A 97 -5.02 0.15 -4.73
CA HIS A 97 -3.59 0.15 -5.01
C HIS A 97 -3.16 -1.15 -5.73
N GLU A 98 -3.58 -2.30 -5.22
CA GLU A 98 -3.28 -3.61 -5.82
C GLU A 98 -4.00 -3.81 -7.16
N LEU A 99 -5.22 -3.28 -7.32
CA LEU A 99 -5.95 -3.31 -8.60
C LEU A 99 -5.19 -2.56 -9.71
N LEU A 100 -4.56 -1.44 -9.41
CA LEU A 100 -3.74 -0.73 -10.38
C LEU A 100 -2.52 -1.56 -10.82
N HIS A 101 -1.89 -2.27 -9.88
CA HIS A 101 -0.84 -3.23 -10.23
C HIS A 101 -1.38 -4.36 -11.10
N ALA A 102 -2.52 -4.93 -10.75
CA ALA A 102 -3.19 -5.96 -11.53
C ALA A 102 -3.54 -5.47 -12.95
N ALA A 103 -3.94 -4.21 -13.09
CA ALA A 103 -4.19 -3.58 -14.39
C ALA A 103 -2.92 -3.37 -15.24
N GLY A 104 -1.74 -3.52 -14.65
CA GLY A 104 -0.44 -3.38 -15.32
C GLY A 104 0.33 -2.11 -15.01
N LEU A 105 -0.15 -1.27 -14.07
CA LEU A 105 0.54 -0.07 -13.61
C LEU A 105 1.53 -0.44 -12.49
N ALA A 106 2.75 -0.79 -12.86
CA ALA A 106 3.75 -1.30 -11.91
C ALA A 106 4.55 -0.21 -11.18
N LYS A 107 4.45 1.04 -11.63
CA LYS A 107 5.22 2.15 -11.05
C LYS A 107 4.41 2.84 -9.95
N HIS A 108 5.09 3.17 -8.85
CA HIS A 108 4.55 4.00 -7.77
C HIS A 108 4.99 5.46 -8.01
N ASP A 109 4.53 6.05 -9.10
CA ASP A 109 4.73 7.46 -9.43
C ASP A 109 3.57 8.32 -8.90
N ASP A 110 3.68 9.63 -9.09
CA ASP A 110 2.66 10.58 -8.59
C ASP A 110 1.31 10.30 -9.22
N GLU A 111 1.27 9.91 -10.50
CA GLU A 111 0.04 9.57 -11.22
C GLU A 111 -0.66 8.35 -10.59
N HIS A 112 0.11 7.31 -10.23
CA HIS A 112 -0.43 6.15 -9.53
C HIS A 112 -1.03 6.53 -8.17
N HIS A 113 -0.31 7.35 -7.38
CA HIS A 113 -0.80 7.80 -6.07
C HIS A 113 -2.06 8.68 -6.19
N GLU A 114 -2.07 9.65 -7.10
CA GLU A 114 -3.23 10.51 -7.36
C GLU A 114 -4.45 9.69 -7.77
N LEU A 115 -4.26 8.65 -8.57
CA LEU A 115 -5.34 7.79 -9.03
C LEU A 115 -5.91 6.95 -7.88
N VAL A 116 -5.06 6.34 -7.05
CA VAL A 116 -5.51 5.63 -5.84
C VAL A 116 -6.29 6.56 -4.93
N ASP A 117 -5.76 7.74 -4.64
CA ASP A 117 -6.39 8.70 -3.74
C ASP A 117 -7.71 9.28 -4.30
N SER A 118 -7.84 9.36 -5.61
CA SER A 118 -9.09 9.81 -6.25
C SER A 118 -10.23 8.81 -6.10
N ILE A 119 -9.93 7.51 -6.08
CA ILE A 119 -10.92 6.42 -5.99
C ILE A 119 -11.16 6.00 -4.54
N ALA A 120 -10.09 5.85 -3.79
CA ALA A 120 -10.08 5.35 -2.42
C ALA A 120 -9.02 6.07 -1.59
N PRO A 121 -9.28 7.30 -1.12
CA PRO A 121 -8.32 8.06 -0.34
C PRO A 121 -7.91 7.30 0.93
N ALA A 122 -6.62 7.31 1.25
CA ALA A 122 -6.10 6.69 2.46
C ALA A 122 -6.69 7.37 3.70
N PRO A 123 -6.98 6.62 4.77
CA PRO A 123 -7.35 7.23 6.04
C PRO A 123 -6.17 7.99 6.63
N THR A 124 -6.44 9.06 7.35
CA THR A 124 -5.37 9.74 8.08
C THR A 124 -4.90 8.88 9.26
N LEU A 125 -3.66 9.08 9.70
CA LEU A 125 -3.15 8.39 10.89
C LEU A 125 -4.04 8.60 12.12
N LYS A 126 -4.70 9.76 12.21
CA LYS A 126 -5.60 10.09 13.32
C LYS A 126 -6.89 9.26 13.28
N ASP A 127 -7.38 8.98 12.10
CA ASP A 127 -8.67 8.34 11.88
C ASP A 127 -8.58 6.80 11.79
N SER A 128 -7.36 6.25 11.65
CA SER A 128 -7.11 4.81 11.56
C SER A 128 -6.38 4.27 12.79
N PRO A 129 -7.07 3.57 13.70
CA PRO A 129 -6.43 2.86 14.81
C PRO A 129 -5.43 1.80 14.34
N LEU A 130 -5.67 1.18 13.18
CA LEU A 130 -4.79 0.20 12.59
C LEU A 130 -3.45 0.84 12.18
N LEU A 131 -3.47 1.98 11.47
CA LEU A 131 -2.25 2.72 11.12
C LEU A 131 -1.49 3.19 12.37
N GLN A 132 -2.19 3.58 13.44
CA GLN A 132 -1.56 3.94 14.70
C GLN A 132 -0.81 2.75 15.32
N ARG A 133 -1.43 1.54 15.33
CA ARG A 133 -0.78 0.32 15.81
C ARG A 133 0.44 -0.04 14.96
N LEU A 134 0.30 -0.05 13.63
CA LEU A 134 1.40 -0.33 12.70
C LEU A 134 2.56 0.64 12.89
N ARG A 135 2.26 1.93 13.03
CA ARG A 135 3.26 2.95 13.34
C ARG A 135 4.00 2.63 14.65
N THR A 136 3.25 2.28 15.70
CA THR A 136 3.84 1.94 17.00
C THR A 136 4.71 0.70 16.92
N GLN A 137 4.30 -0.32 16.16
CA GLN A 137 5.09 -1.53 15.93
C GLN A 137 6.42 -1.23 15.20
N VAL A 138 6.37 -0.40 14.15
CA VAL A 138 7.56 -0.05 13.35
C VAL A 138 8.50 0.89 14.09
N LEU A 139 7.97 1.88 14.79
CA LEU A 139 8.77 2.88 15.50
C LEU A 139 9.14 2.44 16.91
N GLY A 140 8.49 1.38 17.42
CA GLY A 140 8.52 1.02 18.82
C GLY A 140 7.90 2.12 19.68
N GLU A 141 8.02 2.01 20.98
CA GLU A 141 7.66 3.06 21.94
C GLU A 141 8.67 4.23 21.92
N ARG A 142 9.20 4.57 20.75
CA ARG A 142 10.08 5.73 20.63
C ARG A 142 9.24 6.98 20.77
N GLU A 143 9.15 7.46 21.99
CA GLU A 143 8.60 8.77 22.28
C GLU A 143 9.35 9.81 21.46
N SER A 144 8.62 10.71 20.81
CA SER A 144 9.22 11.89 20.20
C SER A 144 9.84 12.74 21.31
N THR A 145 11.15 12.95 21.22
CA THR A 145 11.89 13.66 22.26
C THR A 145 12.06 15.13 21.90
N ASP A 146 11.91 16.00 22.89
CA ASP A 146 12.32 17.39 22.78
C ASP A 146 13.84 17.44 22.87
N TRP A 147 14.50 17.80 21.78
CA TRP A 147 15.94 17.88 21.73
C TRP A 147 16.45 19.22 22.22
N LEU A 148 17.41 19.17 23.11
CA LEU A 148 18.13 20.34 23.63
C LEU A 148 19.61 20.23 23.23
N CYS A 149 20.19 21.35 22.80
CA CYS A 149 21.62 21.39 22.53
C CYS A 149 22.40 21.60 23.83
N ASP A 150 23.23 20.64 24.21
CA ASP A 150 24.06 20.72 25.44
C ASP A 150 25.08 21.86 25.42
N HIS A 151 25.42 22.39 24.23
CA HIS A 151 26.39 23.46 24.07
C HIS A 151 25.80 24.89 24.18
N CYS A 152 24.61 25.10 23.64
CA CYS A 152 24.06 26.46 23.53
C CYS A 152 22.62 26.58 24.07
N GLY A 153 22.07 25.51 24.61
CA GLY A 153 20.72 25.50 25.18
C GLY A 153 19.59 25.70 24.14
N PHE A 154 19.90 25.56 22.84
CA PHE A 154 18.86 25.67 21.83
C PHE A 154 17.92 24.48 21.92
N GLN A 155 16.63 24.75 22.06
CA GLN A 155 15.57 23.75 22.05
C GLN A 155 14.91 23.70 20.66
N TRP A 156 14.69 22.48 20.14
CA TRP A 156 13.97 22.32 18.89
C TRP A 156 12.46 22.47 19.10
N ASP A 157 11.83 23.26 18.25
CA ASP A 157 10.37 23.43 18.26
C ASP A 157 9.60 22.20 17.79
N ARG A 158 10.31 21.26 17.14
CA ARG A 158 9.72 20.01 16.62
C ARG A 158 10.17 18.82 17.44
N LYS A 159 9.20 18.06 17.93
CA LYS A 159 9.44 16.72 18.45
C LYS A 159 9.81 15.78 17.30
N THR A 160 10.96 15.14 17.39
CA THR A 160 11.42 14.17 16.39
C THR A 160 11.84 12.87 17.05
N VAL A 161 11.62 11.74 16.35
CA VAL A 161 12.07 10.41 16.81
C VAL A 161 13.57 10.24 16.61
N ARG A 162 14.15 10.87 15.59
CA ARG A 162 15.58 10.81 15.31
C ARG A 162 16.28 12.02 15.90
N LYS A 163 17.40 11.75 16.60
CA LYS A 163 18.28 12.80 17.10
C LYS A 163 18.80 13.65 15.93
N PRO A 164 18.67 14.99 15.97
CA PRO A 164 19.25 15.85 14.96
C PRO A 164 20.77 15.72 14.94
N HIS A 165 21.38 15.76 13.76
CA HIS A 165 22.83 15.60 13.60
C HIS A 165 23.62 16.80 14.09
N ARG A 166 23.07 18.01 13.91
CA ARG A 166 23.73 19.29 14.25
C ARG A 166 22.73 20.28 14.81
N CYS A 167 23.23 21.12 15.71
CA CYS A 167 22.44 22.23 16.22
C CYS A 167 22.33 23.34 15.15
N PRO A 168 21.12 23.84 14.83
CA PRO A 168 20.93 24.91 13.84
C PRO A 168 21.46 26.26 14.35
N LYS A 169 21.61 26.44 15.67
CA LYS A 169 22.09 27.68 16.28
C LYS A 169 23.61 27.75 16.38
N CYS A 170 24.29 26.69 16.82
CA CYS A 170 25.73 26.68 17.04
C CYS A 170 26.50 25.76 16.08
N ALA A 171 25.84 25.08 15.16
CA ALA A 171 26.37 24.16 14.17
C ALA A 171 27.20 22.96 14.72
N ARG A 172 27.26 22.78 16.05
CA ARG A 172 27.94 21.65 16.67
C ARG A 172 27.15 20.36 16.52
N SER A 173 27.87 19.24 16.44
CA SER A 173 27.27 17.90 16.47
C SER A 173 26.61 17.64 17.83
N LEU A 174 25.49 16.94 17.84
CA LEU A 174 24.71 16.60 19.02
C LEU A 174 24.96 15.17 19.47
#